data_c375b62e9765ae9de3c51f8d3db92775
#
_entry.id   c375b62e9765ae9de3c51f8d3db92775
#
_cell.length_a   1.000
_cell.length_b   1.000
_cell.length_c   1.000
_cell.angle_alpha   90.00
_cell.angle_beta   90.00
_cell.angle_gamma   90.00
#
_symmetry.space_group_name_H-M   'P 1'
#
loop_
_entity.id
_entity.type
_entity.pdbx_description
1 polymer ?
#
loop_
_entity_poly.entity_id
_entity_poly.type
_entity_poly.pdbx_seq_one_letter_code
_entity_poly.pdbx_strand_id
1 'polypeptide(L)'
;MISKLIVWDASRDAAIARLRRVLDEYRVVGVKTTVPFFQWLVDQPDFVAGRFDTTYLDRILVDRRGEPFVTPTDDDEHDALVAAAVASWFRTHRAVAAGSSNTESLWRSTGRREGLRS
;
A
#
# COMPACT_ATOMS: atom_id res chain seq x y z
N MET A 1 -7.28 12.15 2.85
CA MET A 1 -6.34 12.09 1.71
C MET A 1 -4.94 11.90 2.25
N ILE A 2 -4.22 10.83 1.84
CA ILE A 2 -2.88 10.49 2.34
C ILE A 2 -1.82 11.22 1.52
N SER A 3 -1.98 11.28 0.20
CA SER A 3 -1.08 11.98 -0.70
C SER A 3 -1.81 12.47 -1.95
N LYS A 4 -1.16 13.38 -2.69
CA LYS A 4 -1.64 13.90 -3.97
C LYS A 4 -0.50 13.77 -4.98
N LEU A 5 -0.73 13.02 -6.04
CA LEU A 5 0.17 12.89 -7.16
C LEU A 5 -0.20 13.91 -8.24
N ILE A 6 0.76 14.70 -8.69
CA ILE A 6 0.59 15.67 -9.78
C ILE A 6 1.68 15.41 -10.81
N VAL A 7 1.27 15.26 -12.06
CA VAL A 7 2.16 15.05 -13.20
C VAL A 7 1.96 16.16 -14.21
N TRP A 8 3.05 16.65 -14.79
CA TRP A 8 3.05 17.65 -15.84
C TRP A 8 3.98 17.24 -16.98
N ASP A 9 3.59 17.54 -18.22
CA ASP A 9 4.42 17.40 -19.41
C ASP A 9 3.97 18.36 -20.51
N ALA A 10 4.74 18.44 -21.62
CA ALA A 10 4.50 19.35 -22.74
C ALA A 10 3.21 19.05 -23.52
N SER A 11 2.74 17.79 -23.50
CA SER A 11 1.49 17.36 -24.13
C SER A 11 0.70 16.43 -23.22
N ARG A 12 -0.61 16.25 -23.53
CA ARG A 12 -1.46 15.32 -22.81
C ARG A 12 -0.92 13.89 -22.89
N ASP A 13 -0.53 13.44 -24.07
CA ASP A 13 -0.01 12.07 -24.26
C ASP A 13 1.26 11.83 -23.46
N ALA A 14 2.19 12.78 -23.48
CA ALA A 14 3.42 12.71 -22.70
C ALA A 14 3.11 12.73 -21.17
N ALA A 15 2.15 13.54 -20.74
CA ALA A 15 1.72 13.56 -19.34
C ALA A 15 1.09 12.23 -18.92
N ILE A 16 0.26 11.59 -19.76
CA ILE A 16 -0.33 10.28 -19.49
C ILE A 16 0.76 9.21 -19.44
N ALA A 17 1.70 9.20 -20.38
CA ALA A 17 2.81 8.25 -20.38
C ALA A 17 3.68 8.39 -19.11
N ARG A 18 3.93 9.61 -18.68
CA ARG A 18 4.64 9.88 -17.42
C ARG A 18 3.82 9.44 -16.20
N LEU A 19 2.51 9.70 -16.21
CA LEU A 19 1.61 9.29 -15.12
C LEU A 19 1.58 7.78 -14.94
N ARG A 20 1.50 6.99 -16.03
CA ARG A 20 1.59 5.52 -16.00
C ARG A 20 2.85 5.07 -15.28
N ARG A 21 4.01 5.54 -15.73
CA ARG A 21 5.29 5.16 -15.12
C ARG A 21 5.36 5.53 -13.64
N VAL A 22 4.91 6.73 -13.27
CA VAL A 22 4.91 7.16 -11.87
C VAL A 22 3.97 6.30 -11.02
N LEU A 23 2.79 5.94 -11.53
CA LEU A 23 1.85 5.06 -10.83
C LEU A 23 2.41 3.65 -10.64
N ASP A 24 3.19 3.12 -11.59
CA ASP A 24 3.85 1.81 -11.48
C ASP A 24 4.98 1.81 -10.43
N GLU A 25 5.68 2.92 -10.30
CA GLU A 25 6.74 3.10 -9.31
C GLU A 25 6.20 3.49 -7.92
N TYR A 26 4.94 3.98 -7.85
CA TYR A 26 4.35 4.55 -6.63
C TYR A 26 3.87 3.47 -5.67
N ARG A 27 4.63 3.22 -4.62
CA ARG A 27 4.31 2.20 -3.61
C ARG A 27 3.87 2.82 -2.30
N VAL A 28 2.71 2.37 -1.80
CA VAL A 28 2.19 2.68 -0.47
C VAL A 28 1.92 1.36 0.26
N VAL A 29 2.58 1.15 1.39
CA VAL A 29 2.51 -0.10 2.16
C VAL A 29 1.69 0.10 3.43
N GLY A 30 0.96 -0.95 3.84
CA GLY A 30 0.23 -0.98 5.11
C GLY A 30 -1.20 -0.44 5.06
N VAL A 31 -1.63 0.17 3.94
CA VAL A 31 -3.00 0.66 3.75
C VAL A 31 -3.50 0.36 2.34
N LYS A 32 -4.80 0.14 2.20
CA LYS A 32 -5.44 0.05 0.87
C LYS A 32 -5.52 1.45 0.26
N THR A 33 -5.14 1.57 -1.01
CA THR A 33 -5.11 2.83 -1.74
C THR A 33 -5.90 2.77 -3.03
N THR A 34 -6.14 3.92 -3.65
CA THR A 34 -6.77 4.05 -4.97
C THR A 34 -5.76 3.96 -6.12
N VAL A 35 -4.48 3.66 -5.86
CA VAL A 35 -3.44 3.54 -6.90
C VAL A 35 -3.84 2.53 -7.98
N PRO A 36 -4.29 1.30 -7.68
CA PRO A 36 -4.72 0.34 -8.70
C PRO A 36 -5.89 0.84 -9.57
N PHE A 37 -6.82 1.59 -8.98
CA PHE A 37 -7.89 2.23 -9.73
C PHE A 37 -7.33 3.25 -10.74
N PHE A 38 -6.38 4.08 -10.34
CA PHE A 38 -5.78 5.06 -11.25
C PHE A 38 -4.91 4.41 -12.33
N GLN A 39 -4.19 3.33 -12.03
CA GLN A 39 -3.47 2.55 -13.03
C GLN A 39 -4.41 2.05 -14.12
N TRP A 40 -5.53 1.45 -13.73
CA TRP A 40 -6.57 1.02 -14.67
C TRP A 40 -7.20 2.18 -15.44
N LEU A 41 -7.50 3.30 -14.78
CA LEU A 41 -8.20 4.44 -15.37
C LEU A 41 -7.38 5.10 -16.48
N VAL A 42 -6.07 5.27 -16.29
CA VAL A 42 -5.19 5.95 -17.27
C VAL A 42 -5.04 5.16 -18.58
N ASP A 43 -5.46 3.90 -18.60
CA ASP A 43 -5.46 3.04 -19.78
C ASP A 43 -6.79 3.03 -20.52
N GLN A 44 -7.84 3.65 -19.94
CA GLN A 44 -9.14 3.70 -20.60
C GLN A 44 -9.09 4.59 -21.85
N PRO A 45 -9.59 4.11 -23.01
CA PRO A 45 -9.54 4.85 -24.29
C PRO A 45 -10.17 6.24 -24.21
N ASP A 46 -11.29 6.36 -23.51
CA ASP A 46 -11.98 7.65 -23.36
C ASP A 46 -11.21 8.60 -22.45
N PHE A 47 -10.54 8.09 -21.41
CA PHE A 47 -9.66 8.89 -20.57
C PHE A 47 -8.46 9.41 -21.37
N VAL A 48 -7.80 8.55 -22.16
CA VAL A 48 -6.67 8.92 -23.01
C VAL A 48 -7.10 9.97 -24.05
N ALA A 49 -8.26 9.79 -24.68
CA ALA A 49 -8.78 10.71 -25.68
C ALA A 49 -9.39 12.00 -25.08
N GLY A 50 -9.50 12.11 -23.76
CA GLY A 50 -10.12 13.26 -23.11
C GLY A 50 -11.65 13.34 -23.27
N ARG A 51 -12.30 12.24 -23.61
CA ARG A 51 -13.75 12.14 -23.81
C ARG A 51 -14.45 11.63 -22.54
N PHE A 52 -14.46 12.44 -21.50
CA PHE A 52 -15.13 12.09 -20.24
C PHE A 52 -15.80 13.32 -19.62
N ASP A 53 -16.87 13.08 -18.91
CA ASP A 53 -17.65 14.03 -18.14
C ASP A 53 -17.67 13.65 -16.65
N THR A 54 -18.42 14.39 -15.85
CA THR A 54 -18.54 14.15 -14.40
C THR A 54 -19.21 12.82 -14.04
N THR A 55 -19.98 12.22 -14.96
CA THR A 55 -20.68 10.94 -14.77
C THR A 55 -19.94 9.75 -15.35
N TYR A 56 -18.81 10.01 -16.02
CA TYR A 56 -18.03 8.97 -16.69
C TYR A 56 -17.63 7.83 -15.76
N LEU A 57 -17.09 8.17 -14.58
CA LEU A 57 -16.65 7.16 -13.61
C LEU A 57 -17.81 6.30 -13.10
N ASP A 58 -18.97 6.91 -12.85
CA ASP A 58 -20.13 6.15 -12.37
C ASP A 58 -20.56 5.11 -13.41
N ARG A 59 -20.56 5.47 -14.69
CA ARG A 59 -20.90 4.54 -15.79
C ARG A 59 -19.92 3.36 -15.87
N ILE A 60 -18.63 3.64 -15.99
CA ILE A 60 -17.63 2.58 -16.19
C ILE A 60 -17.47 1.69 -14.95
N LEU A 61 -17.72 2.21 -13.74
CA LEU A 61 -17.68 1.42 -12.52
C LEU A 61 -18.90 0.50 -12.37
N VAL A 62 -20.08 0.95 -12.81
CA VAL A 62 -21.28 0.09 -12.86
C VAL A 62 -21.08 -1.06 -13.84
N ASP A 63 -20.55 -0.80 -15.02
CA ASP A 63 -20.27 -1.83 -16.04
C ASP A 63 -19.26 -2.86 -15.55
N ARG A 64 -18.32 -2.44 -14.71
CA ARG A 64 -17.28 -3.28 -14.14
C ARG A 64 -17.78 -4.22 -13.02
N ARG A 65 -18.95 -3.99 -12.45
CA ARG A 65 -19.61 -4.85 -11.44
C ARG A 65 -18.75 -5.23 -10.23
N GLY A 66 -17.82 -4.37 -9.84
CA GLY A 66 -16.94 -4.61 -8.69
C GLY A 66 -15.74 -5.51 -8.96
N GLU A 67 -15.40 -5.80 -10.20
CA GLU A 67 -14.17 -6.50 -10.56
C GLU A 67 -12.93 -5.77 -10.01
N PRO A 68 -11.90 -6.50 -9.54
CA PRO A 68 -10.68 -5.89 -9.04
C PRO A 68 -9.94 -5.12 -10.15
N PHE A 69 -9.27 -4.04 -9.80
CA PHE A 69 -8.50 -3.22 -10.75
C PHE A 69 -7.13 -3.82 -11.09
N VAL A 70 -6.65 -4.72 -10.27
CA VAL A 70 -5.41 -5.47 -10.49
C VAL A 70 -5.72 -6.94 -10.35
N THR A 71 -5.33 -7.72 -11.34
CA THR A 71 -5.29 -9.18 -11.24
C THR A 71 -3.91 -9.56 -10.72
N PRO A 72 -3.80 -10.30 -9.61
CA PRO A 72 -2.51 -10.79 -9.15
C PRO A 72 -1.82 -11.58 -10.26
N THR A 73 -0.53 -11.37 -10.41
CA THR A 73 0.32 -12.19 -11.27
C THR A 73 0.89 -13.36 -10.49
N ASP A 74 1.38 -14.39 -11.17
CA ASP A 74 2.05 -15.53 -10.52
C ASP A 74 3.24 -15.07 -9.66
N ASP A 75 3.93 -14.01 -10.08
CA ASP A 75 5.02 -13.38 -9.31
C ASP A 75 4.51 -12.73 -8.03
N ASP A 76 3.35 -12.05 -8.06
CA ASP A 76 2.75 -11.45 -6.87
C ASP A 76 2.32 -12.52 -5.85
N GLU A 77 1.81 -13.66 -6.32
CA GLU A 77 1.46 -14.79 -5.46
C GLU A 77 2.72 -15.41 -4.83
N HIS A 78 3.77 -15.57 -5.61
CA HIS A 78 5.06 -16.08 -5.11
C HIS A 78 5.65 -15.13 -4.05
N ASP A 79 5.69 -13.84 -4.32
CA ASP A 79 6.17 -12.83 -3.37
C ASP A 79 5.35 -12.80 -2.09
N ALA A 80 4.01 -12.94 -2.20
CA ALA A 80 3.12 -13.04 -1.04
C ALA A 80 3.42 -14.28 -0.19
N LEU A 81 3.68 -15.43 -0.82
CA LEU A 81 4.06 -16.68 -0.12
C LEU A 81 5.40 -16.53 0.60
N VAL A 82 6.41 -15.96 -0.06
CA VAL A 82 7.73 -15.69 0.54
C VAL A 82 7.58 -14.73 1.72
N ALA A 83 6.85 -13.64 1.56
CA ALA A 83 6.60 -12.69 2.63
C ALA A 83 5.86 -13.31 3.82
N ALA A 84 4.87 -14.18 3.57
CA ALA A 84 4.14 -14.91 4.60
C ALA A 84 5.05 -15.90 5.35
N ALA A 85 5.92 -16.62 4.63
CA ALA A 85 6.89 -17.55 5.22
C ALA A 85 7.89 -16.80 6.13
N VAL A 86 8.44 -15.68 5.65
CA VAL A 86 9.36 -14.83 6.42
C VAL A 86 8.66 -14.24 7.65
N ALA A 87 7.44 -13.73 7.52
CA ALA A 87 6.67 -13.21 8.65
C ALA A 87 6.34 -14.30 9.68
N SER A 88 6.04 -15.52 9.22
CA SER A 88 5.82 -16.68 10.09
C SER A 88 7.09 -17.07 10.85
N TRP A 89 8.23 -17.11 10.15
CA TRP A 89 9.53 -17.37 10.75
C TRP A 89 9.89 -16.36 11.85
N PHE A 90 9.72 -15.06 11.58
CA PHE A 90 9.96 -14.01 12.57
C PHE A 90 9.03 -14.12 13.78
N ARG A 91 7.75 -14.45 13.59
CA ARG A 91 6.80 -14.64 14.71
C ARG A 91 7.25 -15.79 15.61
N THR A 92 7.63 -16.92 15.01
CA THR A 92 8.06 -18.11 15.76
C THR A 92 9.34 -17.85 16.55
N HIS A 93 10.33 -17.19 15.92
CA HIS A 93 11.63 -16.92 16.57
C HIS A 93 11.55 -15.79 17.61
N ARG A 94 10.65 -14.81 17.40
CA ARG A 94 10.42 -13.75 18.39
C ARG A 94 9.73 -14.28 19.66
N ALA A 95 8.82 -15.24 19.51
CA ALA A 95 8.19 -15.92 20.65
C ALA A 95 9.20 -16.71 21.51
N VAL A 96 10.18 -17.37 20.87
CA VAL A 96 11.26 -18.09 21.56
C VAL A 96 12.17 -17.13 22.32
N ALA A 97 12.50 -15.96 21.75
CA ALA A 97 13.32 -14.95 22.41
C ALA A 97 12.59 -14.25 23.58
N ALA A 98 11.27 -14.09 23.51
CA ALA A 98 10.48 -13.49 24.58
C ALA A 98 10.27 -14.42 25.78
N GLY A 99 10.41 -15.74 25.61
CA GLY A 99 10.30 -16.73 26.68
C GLY A 99 11.48 -16.79 27.64
N SER A 100 12.58 -16.08 27.39
CA SER A 100 13.81 -16.14 28.19
C SER A 100 14.18 -14.86 28.95
N SER A 101 13.40 -13.79 28.86
CA SER A 101 13.69 -12.53 29.56
C SER A 101 12.66 -12.18 30.61
N ASN A 102 12.74 -12.87 31.77
CA ASN A 102 12.19 -12.35 33.04
C ASN A 102 13.15 -11.28 33.59
N THR A 103 13.57 -10.34 32.75
CA THR A 103 14.32 -9.18 33.18
C THR A 103 13.31 -8.08 33.49
N GLU A 104 12.95 -7.93 34.76
CA GLU A 104 12.27 -6.71 35.22
C GLU A 104 13.03 -5.51 34.66
N SER A 105 12.33 -4.67 33.89
CA SER A 105 12.98 -3.53 33.26
C SER A 105 13.63 -2.65 34.32
N LEU A 106 14.93 -2.36 34.19
CA LEU A 106 15.72 -1.59 35.14
C LEU A 106 15.04 -0.27 35.57
N TRP A 107 14.32 0.39 34.66
CA TRP A 107 13.62 1.63 34.98
C TRP A 107 12.42 1.38 35.94
N ARG A 108 11.73 0.24 35.88
CA ARG A 108 10.65 -0.12 36.82
C ARG A 108 11.17 -0.43 38.21
N SER A 109 12.32 -1.09 38.32
CA SER A 109 12.95 -1.39 39.59
C SER A 109 13.52 -0.12 40.24
N THR A 110 14.09 0.81 39.45
CA THR A 110 14.57 2.10 39.92
C THR A 110 13.41 3.00 40.38
N GLY A 111 12.32 3.09 39.61
CA GLY A 111 11.16 3.89 39.98
C GLY A 111 10.48 3.41 41.28
N ARG A 112 10.45 2.09 41.55
CA ARG A 112 9.96 1.56 42.83
C ARG A 112 10.89 1.91 44.00
N ARG A 113 12.21 1.95 43.81
CA ARG A 113 13.16 2.34 44.88
C ARG A 113 13.08 3.83 45.20
N GLU A 114 12.86 4.68 44.21
CA GLU A 114 12.74 6.14 44.41
C GLU A 114 11.39 6.51 45.05
N GLY A 115 10.30 5.83 44.70
CA GLY A 115 8.96 6.04 45.27
C GLY A 115 8.80 5.59 46.74
N LEU A 116 9.75 4.80 47.28
CA LEU A 116 9.77 4.37 48.68
C LEU A 116 10.61 5.27 49.60
N ARG A 117 11.22 6.35 49.04
CA ARG A 117 12.06 7.32 49.79
C ARG A 117 11.34 8.61 50.18
N SER A 118 10.03 8.72 49.94
CA SER A 118 9.21 9.89 50.36
C SER A 118 8.38 9.59 51.61
#